data_29546676e1fd708f46d4ae93c4235a3c
#
_entry.id   29546676e1fd708f46d4ae93c4235a3c
#
_cell.length_a   1.000
_cell.length_b   1.000
_cell.length_c   1.000
_cell.angle_alpha   90.00
_cell.angle_beta   90.00
_cell.angle_gamma   90.00
#
_symmetry.space_group_name_H-M   'P 1'
#
loop_
_entity.id
_entity.type
_entity.pdbx_description
1 polymer ?
#
loop_
_entity_poly.entity_id
_entity_poly.type
_entity_poly.pdbx_seq_one_letter_code
_entity_poly.pdbx_strand_id
1 'polypeptide(L)'
;FLKPKILSHQAYLIKKERKGLKIMKLAKDFSKFIQTSLLTAPLLNKALGVFFISMLPIIELRGAIPVGAALGLPWYLNMVICIVGNLLPVPFILWFSVKAFDFLKKHNICAGVIKKIENRAMKRSESLATGEFIGLMLFVAIPFPGTGAWTGALIAALLQFDRKKSFWFITLGVLIAS
;
A
#
# COMPACT_ATOMS: atom_id res chain seq x y z
N PHE A 1 -17.93 31.04 33.95
CA PHE A 1 -16.80 30.04 33.89
C PHE A 1 -16.80 29.12 32.66
N LEU A 2 -17.79 29.13 31.79
CA LEU A 2 -17.91 28.27 30.59
C LEU A 2 -17.40 28.88 29.26
N LYS A 3 -17.16 30.18 29.16
CA LYS A 3 -16.72 30.88 27.95
C LYS A 3 -15.34 30.47 27.39
N PRO A 4 -14.26 30.22 28.17
CA PRO A 4 -12.94 29.93 27.61
C PRO A 4 -12.87 28.56 26.97
N LYS A 5 -13.61 27.55 27.44
CA LYS A 5 -13.63 26.17 26.87
C LYS A 5 -14.32 26.12 25.49
N ILE A 6 -15.39 26.90 25.30
CA ILE A 6 -16.12 26.95 24.03
C ILE A 6 -15.29 27.66 22.95
N LEU A 7 -14.59 28.72 23.30
CA LEU A 7 -13.66 29.42 22.39
C LEU A 7 -12.47 28.55 21.96
N SER A 8 -11.92 27.79 22.87
CA SER A 8 -10.81 26.87 22.54
C SER A 8 -11.27 25.72 21.62
N HIS A 9 -12.47 25.20 21.83
CA HIS A 9 -13.04 24.15 20.99
C HIS A 9 -13.37 24.67 19.58
N GLN A 10 -13.94 25.86 19.47
CA GLN A 10 -14.19 26.50 18.16
C GLN A 10 -12.89 26.81 17.41
N ALA A 11 -11.87 27.31 18.11
CA ALA A 11 -10.55 27.53 17.51
C ALA A 11 -9.91 26.23 17.00
N TYR A 12 -10.07 25.12 17.73
CA TYR A 12 -9.62 23.80 17.28
C TYR A 12 -10.35 23.32 16.04
N LEU A 13 -11.66 23.47 15.96
CA LEU A 13 -12.46 23.07 14.78
C LEU A 13 -12.08 23.89 13.55
N ILE A 14 -11.93 25.21 13.69
CA ILE A 14 -11.49 26.11 12.60
C ILE A 14 -10.09 25.72 12.10
N LYS A 15 -9.17 25.37 13.02
CA LYS A 15 -7.82 24.92 12.67
C LYS A 15 -7.84 23.57 11.93
N LYS A 16 -8.73 22.66 12.31
CA LYS A 16 -8.94 21.35 11.66
C LYS A 16 -9.52 21.53 10.26
N GLU A 17 -10.52 22.38 10.08
CA GLU A 17 -11.11 22.71 8.78
C GLU A 17 -10.10 23.38 7.85
N ARG A 18 -9.33 24.34 8.32
CA ARG A 18 -8.26 24.98 7.52
C ARG A 18 -7.20 23.98 7.06
N LYS A 19 -6.87 23.00 7.90
CA LYS A 19 -5.91 21.93 7.56
C LYS A 19 -6.51 21.00 6.47
N GLY A 20 -7.78 20.64 6.59
CA GLY A 20 -8.52 19.87 5.57
C GLY A 20 -8.61 20.61 4.24
N LEU A 21 -8.93 21.91 4.28
CA LEU A 21 -9.01 22.76 3.08
C LEU A 21 -7.63 22.89 2.37
N LYS A 22 -6.55 23.02 3.12
CA LYS A 22 -5.18 23.05 2.57
C LYS A 22 -4.83 21.74 1.90
N ILE A 23 -5.15 20.60 2.51
CA ILE A 23 -4.89 19.26 1.94
C ILE A 23 -5.70 19.06 0.66
N MET A 24 -6.98 19.44 0.66
CA MET A 24 -7.83 19.37 -0.53
C MET A 24 -7.32 20.26 -1.67
N LYS A 25 -6.85 21.47 -1.35
CA LYS A 25 -6.27 22.37 -2.35
C LYS A 25 -4.98 21.79 -2.92
N LEU A 26 -4.10 21.26 -2.08
CA LEU A 26 -2.87 20.60 -2.52
C LEU A 26 -3.16 19.38 -3.40
N ALA A 27 -4.16 18.56 -3.05
CA ALA A 27 -4.58 17.41 -3.84
C ALA A 27 -5.14 17.83 -5.20
N LYS A 28 -5.94 18.91 -5.26
CA LYS A 28 -6.45 19.48 -6.52
C LYS A 28 -5.32 20.04 -7.38
N ASP A 29 -4.39 20.78 -6.80
CA ASP A 29 -3.27 21.37 -7.52
C ASP A 29 -2.33 20.27 -8.06
N PHE A 30 -2.08 19.22 -7.27
CA PHE A 30 -1.31 18.06 -7.68
C PHE A 30 -2.01 17.27 -8.80
N SER A 31 -3.31 17.04 -8.67
CA SER A 31 -4.13 16.39 -9.71
C SER A 31 -4.12 17.20 -11.02
N LYS A 32 -4.25 18.54 -10.93
CA LYS A 32 -4.19 19.43 -12.08
C LYS A 32 -2.80 19.45 -12.72
N PHE A 33 -1.74 19.46 -11.93
CA PHE A 33 -0.36 19.36 -12.41
C PHE A 33 -0.12 18.05 -13.18
N ILE A 34 -0.54 16.92 -12.61
CA ILE A 34 -0.46 15.61 -13.27
C ILE A 34 -1.25 15.61 -14.57
N GLN A 35 -2.50 16.08 -14.55
CA GLN A 35 -3.33 16.15 -15.75
C GLN A 35 -2.70 17.03 -16.84
N THR A 36 -2.26 18.23 -16.50
CA THR A 36 -1.71 19.17 -17.50
C THR A 36 -0.36 18.69 -18.04
N SER A 37 0.52 18.17 -17.19
CA SER A 37 1.87 17.75 -17.62
C SER A 37 1.88 16.38 -18.31
N LEU A 38 0.97 15.47 -17.96
CA LEU A 38 0.94 14.12 -18.50
C LEU A 38 -0.01 13.96 -19.70
N LEU A 39 -1.10 14.75 -19.81
CA LEU A 39 -2.04 14.65 -20.93
C LEU A 39 -1.40 15.03 -22.29
N THR A 40 -0.49 16.01 -22.27
CA THR A 40 0.24 16.46 -23.48
C THR A 40 1.54 15.71 -23.69
N ALA A 41 1.93 14.83 -22.75
CA ALA A 41 3.18 14.09 -22.81
C ALA A 41 3.14 12.94 -23.82
N PRO A 42 4.28 12.55 -24.41
CA PRO A 42 4.37 11.33 -25.23
C PRO A 42 3.96 10.10 -24.41
N LEU A 43 3.50 9.06 -25.10
CA LEU A 43 2.98 7.82 -24.50
C LEU A 43 3.90 7.24 -23.43
N LEU A 44 5.21 7.30 -23.66
CA LEU A 44 6.22 6.81 -22.71
C LEU A 44 6.17 7.55 -21.36
N ASN A 45 6.04 8.87 -21.36
CA ASN A 45 5.99 9.67 -20.15
C ASN A 45 4.70 9.40 -19.35
N LYS A 46 3.58 9.19 -20.03
CA LYS A 46 2.32 8.76 -19.42
C LYS A 46 2.47 7.40 -18.74
N ALA A 47 3.07 6.44 -19.45
CA ALA A 47 3.34 5.11 -18.96
C ALA A 47 4.25 5.12 -17.71
N LEU A 48 5.36 5.89 -17.76
CA LEU A 48 6.25 6.07 -16.62
C LEU A 48 5.54 6.73 -15.42
N GLY A 49 4.72 7.75 -15.66
CA GLY A 49 3.93 8.40 -14.61
C GLY A 49 3.01 7.42 -13.91
N VAL A 50 2.25 6.62 -14.67
CA VAL A 50 1.34 5.59 -14.14
C VAL A 50 2.11 4.48 -13.41
N PHE A 51 3.27 4.07 -13.94
CA PHE A 51 4.15 3.10 -13.29
C PHE A 51 4.57 3.56 -11.89
N PHE A 52 5.08 4.79 -11.75
CA PHE A 52 5.47 5.32 -10.44
C PHE A 52 4.28 5.53 -9.51
N ILE A 53 3.12 5.95 -10.03
CA ILE A 53 1.89 6.07 -9.25
C ILE A 53 1.46 4.72 -8.68
N SER A 54 1.56 3.64 -9.47
CA SER A 54 1.21 2.29 -9.04
C SER A 54 2.14 1.72 -7.97
N MET A 55 3.36 2.23 -7.86
CA MET A 55 4.31 1.88 -6.80
C MET A 55 3.97 2.51 -5.45
N LEU A 56 3.14 3.54 -5.39
CA LEU A 56 2.84 4.24 -4.14
C LEU A 56 1.95 3.40 -3.24
N PRO A 57 2.28 3.27 -1.93
CA PRO A 57 1.57 2.38 -1.00
C PRO A 57 0.11 2.77 -0.72
N ILE A 58 -0.30 3.99 -1.05
CA ILE A 58 -1.65 4.50 -0.82
C ILE A 58 -2.52 4.37 -2.07
N ILE A 59 -1.94 4.59 -3.25
CA ILE A 59 -2.66 4.63 -4.52
C ILE A 59 -2.73 3.24 -5.13
N GLU A 60 -1.56 2.56 -5.17
CA GLU A 60 -1.40 1.20 -5.69
C GLU A 60 -2.00 1.01 -7.11
N LEU A 61 -2.19 -0.25 -7.50
CA LEU A 61 -2.84 -0.66 -8.74
C LEU A 61 -4.24 -0.02 -8.92
N ARG A 62 -5.03 0.04 -7.86
CA ARG A 62 -6.44 0.45 -7.88
C ARG A 62 -6.65 1.91 -8.23
N GLY A 63 -5.73 2.77 -7.78
CA GLY A 63 -5.74 4.19 -8.14
C GLY A 63 -4.99 4.44 -9.44
N ALA A 64 -3.96 3.67 -9.76
CA ALA A 64 -3.15 3.85 -10.96
C ALA A 64 -3.91 3.48 -12.24
N ILE A 65 -4.74 2.43 -12.24
CA ILE A 65 -5.54 2.02 -13.41
C ILE A 65 -6.48 3.14 -13.88
N PRO A 66 -7.34 3.75 -13.03
CA PRO A 66 -8.17 4.87 -13.45
C PRO A 66 -7.38 6.08 -13.93
N VAL A 67 -6.23 6.37 -13.32
CA VAL A 67 -5.35 7.46 -13.75
C VAL A 67 -4.80 7.20 -15.15
N GLY A 68 -4.32 6.00 -15.43
CA GLY A 68 -3.82 5.62 -16.76
C GLY A 68 -4.90 5.67 -17.82
N ALA A 69 -6.12 5.24 -17.51
CA ALA A 69 -7.27 5.35 -18.40
C ALA A 69 -7.63 6.81 -18.69
N ALA A 70 -7.63 7.68 -17.67
CA ALA A 70 -7.86 9.11 -17.82
C ALA A 70 -6.78 9.82 -18.66
N LEU A 71 -5.54 9.30 -18.65
CA LEU A 71 -4.43 9.75 -19.49
C LEU A 71 -4.49 9.22 -20.93
N GLY A 72 -5.46 8.37 -21.25
CA GLY A 72 -5.65 7.79 -22.58
C GLY A 72 -4.65 6.67 -22.90
N LEU A 73 -4.12 5.97 -21.90
CA LEU A 73 -3.33 4.77 -22.13
C LEU A 73 -4.22 3.63 -22.63
N PRO A 74 -3.75 2.83 -23.62
CA PRO A 74 -4.45 1.61 -24.01
C PRO A 74 -4.64 0.70 -22.79
N TRP A 75 -5.82 0.11 -22.62
CA TRP A 75 -6.20 -0.63 -21.43
C TRP A 75 -5.22 -1.76 -21.06
N TYR A 76 -4.76 -2.53 -22.06
CA TYR A 76 -3.81 -3.63 -21.86
C TYR A 76 -2.43 -3.13 -21.40
N LEU A 77 -1.94 -2.03 -21.95
CA LEU A 77 -0.66 -1.43 -21.56
C LEU A 77 -0.75 -0.85 -20.15
N ASN A 78 -1.84 -0.14 -19.86
CA ASN A 78 -2.12 0.42 -18.54
C ASN A 78 -2.14 -0.67 -17.47
N MET A 79 -2.85 -1.78 -17.72
CA MET A 79 -2.95 -2.90 -16.80
C MET A 79 -1.57 -3.52 -16.53
N VAL A 80 -0.79 -3.84 -17.57
CA VAL A 80 0.55 -4.43 -17.41
C VAL A 80 1.47 -3.50 -16.62
N ILE A 81 1.49 -2.21 -16.93
CA ILE A 81 2.32 -1.21 -16.24
C ILE A 81 1.95 -1.13 -14.75
N CYS A 82 0.65 -1.08 -14.45
CA CYS A 82 0.16 -1.01 -13.08
C CYS A 82 0.48 -2.27 -12.27
N ILE A 83 0.33 -3.46 -12.86
CA ILE A 83 0.68 -4.74 -12.22
C ILE A 83 2.18 -4.77 -11.91
N VAL A 84 3.02 -4.49 -12.90
CA VAL A 84 4.49 -4.52 -12.72
C VAL A 84 4.93 -3.50 -11.69
N GLY A 85 4.41 -2.25 -11.77
CA GLY A 85 4.74 -1.20 -10.82
C GLY A 85 4.31 -1.53 -9.39
N ASN A 86 3.13 -2.13 -9.22
CA ASN A 86 2.63 -2.52 -7.90
C ASN A 86 3.39 -3.72 -7.30
N LEU A 87 3.85 -4.65 -8.13
CA LEU A 87 4.60 -5.83 -7.68
C LEU A 87 6.09 -5.56 -7.42
N LEU A 88 6.66 -4.56 -8.06
CA LEU A 88 8.09 -4.26 -7.95
C LEU A 88 8.56 -3.98 -6.51
N PRO A 89 7.84 -3.24 -5.65
CA PRO A 89 8.23 -3.02 -4.26
C PRO A 89 8.10 -4.27 -3.38
N VAL A 90 7.24 -5.24 -3.72
CA VAL A 90 6.91 -6.40 -2.87
C VAL A 90 8.14 -7.21 -2.44
N PRO A 91 9.06 -7.63 -3.34
CA PRO A 91 10.24 -8.39 -2.93
C PRO A 91 11.16 -7.58 -2.00
N PHE A 92 11.26 -6.27 -2.22
CA PHE A 92 12.04 -5.39 -1.35
C PHE A 92 11.43 -5.29 0.04
N ILE A 93 10.11 -5.16 0.14
CA ILE A 93 9.40 -5.13 1.42
C ILE A 93 9.59 -6.46 2.15
N LEU A 94 9.39 -7.58 1.49
CA LEU A 94 9.57 -8.92 2.07
C LEU A 94 11.02 -9.15 2.55
N TRP A 95 12.00 -8.64 1.84
CA TRP A 95 13.41 -8.80 2.21
C TRP A 95 13.85 -7.83 3.31
N PHE A 96 13.45 -6.55 3.20
CA PHE A 96 13.82 -5.52 4.16
C PHE A 96 13.13 -5.73 5.51
N SER A 97 11.87 -6.15 5.51
CA SER A 97 11.12 -6.38 6.74
C SER A 97 11.74 -7.46 7.61
N VAL A 98 12.30 -8.52 7.00
CA VAL A 98 13.02 -9.54 7.78
C VAL A 98 14.26 -8.94 8.46
N LYS A 99 15.05 -8.13 7.74
CA LYS A 99 16.22 -7.46 8.32
C LYS A 99 15.82 -6.46 9.41
N ALA A 100 14.70 -5.74 9.22
CA ALA A 100 14.18 -4.85 10.23
C ALA A 100 13.73 -5.60 11.50
N PHE A 101 13.12 -6.78 11.35
CA PHE A 101 12.78 -7.65 12.47
C PHE A 101 14.01 -8.16 13.22
N ASP A 102 15.04 -8.60 12.50
CA ASP A 102 16.30 -9.06 13.10
C ASP A 102 16.98 -7.90 13.87
N PHE A 103 16.95 -6.70 13.33
CA PHE A 103 17.46 -5.50 14.00
C PHE A 103 16.65 -5.17 15.27
N LEU A 104 15.32 -5.17 15.20
CA LEU A 104 14.44 -4.94 16.36
C LEU A 104 14.65 -5.99 17.45
N LYS A 105 14.86 -7.25 17.05
CA LYS A 105 15.16 -8.36 17.95
C LYS A 105 16.50 -8.17 18.65
N LYS A 106 17.53 -7.79 17.92
CA LYS A 106 18.89 -7.54 18.44
C LYS A 106 18.91 -6.41 19.47
N HIS A 107 18.09 -5.40 19.30
CA HIS A 107 17.99 -4.24 20.20
C HIS A 107 16.89 -4.36 21.27
N ASN A 108 16.27 -5.53 21.43
CA ASN A 108 15.16 -5.75 22.36
C ASN A 108 13.98 -4.76 22.22
N ILE A 109 13.86 -4.13 21.07
CA ILE A 109 12.76 -3.21 20.78
C ILE A 109 11.51 -4.06 20.48
N CYS A 110 10.43 -3.84 21.26
CA CYS A 110 9.18 -4.59 21.14
C CYS A 110 9.31 -6.11 21.41
N ALA A 111 10.20 -6.54 22.31
CA ALA A 111 10.47 -7.96 22.62
C ALA A 111 9.20 -8.78 22.90
N GLY A 112 8.18 -8.21 23.55
CA GLY A 112 6.90 -8.87 23.82
C GLY A 112 6.09 -9.19 22.57
N VAL A 113 6.09 -8.29 21.59
CA VAL A 113 5.40 -8.48 20.31
C VAL A 113 6.13 -9.53 19.47
N ILE A 114 7.46 -9.45 19.40
CA ILE A 114 8.31 -10.38 18.67
C ILE A 114 8.13 -11.80 19.23
N LYS A 115 8.19 -11.99 20.55
CA LYS A 115 7.98 -13.27 21.22
C LYS A 115 6.59 -13.87 20.95
N LYS A 116 5.56 -13.02 20.87
CA LYS A 116 4.19 -13.44 20.53
C LYS A 116 4.07 -13.91 19.08
N ILE A 117 4.78 -13.25 18.15
CA ILE A 117 4.86 -13.63 16.73
C ILE A 117 5.62 -14.95 16.58
N GLU A 118 6.77 -15.11 17.24
CA GLU A 118 7.56 -16.34 17.22
C GLU A 118 6.78 -17.54 17.77
N ASN A 119 6.11 -17.37 18.91
CA ASN A 119 5.28 -18.42 19.48
C ASN A 119 4.11 -18.82 18.57
N ARG A 120 3.60 -17.89 17.77
CA ARG A 120 2.56 -18.15 16.78
C ARG A 120 3.12 -18.89 15.58
N ALA A 121 4.31 -18.53 15.12
CA ALA A 121 5.01 -19.19 14.01
C ALA A 121 5.36 -20.65 14.36
N MET A 122 5.83 -20.91 15.59
CA MET A 122 6.16 -22.26 16.05
C MET A 122 4.95 -23.19 16.23
N LYS A 123 3.75 -22.65 16.47
CA LYS A 123 2.51 -23.44 16.60
C LYS A 123 1.85 -23.80 15.28
N ARG A 124 2.44 -23.41 14.16
CA ARG A 124 1.87 -23.68 12.83
C ARG A 124 2.11 -25.12 12.40
N SER A 125 1.03 -25.83 12.09
CA SER A 125 1.10 -27.07 11.34
C SER A 125 1.17 -26.77 9.82
N GLU A 126 1.81 -27.68 9.05
CA GLU A 126 1.95 -27.49 7.59
C GLU A 126 0.61 -27.35 6.84
N SER A 127 -0.46 -27.95 7.34
CA SER A 127 -1.79 -27.86 6.76
C SER A 127 -2.43 -26.47 6.96
N LEU A 128 -2.10 -25.77 8.03
CA LEU A 128 -2.55 -24.39 8.26
C LEU A 128 -1.81 -23.40 7.39
N ALA A 129 -0.56 -23.69 7.01
CA ALA A 129 0.26 -22.80 6.20
C ALA A 129 -0.38 -22.50 4.83
N THR A 130 -1.01 -23.49 4.18
CA THR A 130 -1.68 -23.26 2.89
C THR A 130 -2.90 -22.35 3.01
N GLY A 131 -3.71 -22.51 4.05
CA GLY A 131 -4.87 -21.66 4.33
C GLY A 131 -4.47 -20.20 4.58
N GLU A 132 -3.33 -19.98 5.23
CA GLU A 132 -2.82 -18.64 5.50
C GLU A 132 -2.34 -17.92 4.23
N PHE A 133 -1.73 -18.64 3.29
CA PHE A 133 -1.36 -18.06 1.99
C PHE A 133 -2.58 -17.75 1.12
N ILE A 134 -3.61 -18.60 1.14
CA ILE A 134 -4.89 -18.31 0.48
C ILE A 134 -5.54 -17.09 1.13
N GLY A 135 -5.52 -16.98 2.46
CA GLY A 135 -5.99 -15.81 3.19
C GLY A 135 -5.24 -14.53 2.78
N LEU A 136 -3.91 -14.62 2.63
CA LEU A 136 -3.08 -13.51 2.15
C LEU A 136 -3.45 -13.10 0.72
N MET A 137 -3.65 -14.07 -0.18
CA MET A 137 -4.08 -13.82 -1.56
C MET A 137 -5.44 -13.13 -1.61
N LEU A 138 -6.42 -13.64 -0.88
CA LEU A 138 -7.76 -13.06 -0.82
C LEU A 138 -7.73 -11.65 -0.20
N PHE A 139 -6.92 -11.44 0.84
CA PHE A 139 -6.73 -10.12 1.45
C PHE A 139 -6.23 -9.09 0.44
N VAL A 140 -5.27 -9.47 -0.43
CA VAL A 140 -4.76 -8.60 -1.49
C VAL A 140 -5.78 -8.43 -2.61
N ALA A 141 -6.55 -9.47 -2.95
CA ALA A 141 -7.55 -9.46 -4.02
C ALA A 141 -8.77 -8.59 -3.70
N ILE A 142 -9.20 -8.53 -2.42
CA ILE A 142 -10.40 -7.78 -2.03
C ILE A 142 -10.18 -6.28 -2.25
N PRO A 143 -11.07 -5.57 -2.97
CA PRO A 143 -10.92 -4.15 -3.28
C PRO A 143 -11.34 -3.27 -2.11
N PHE A 144 -10.58 -3.31 -1.01
CA PHE A 144 -10.83 -2.47 0.16
C PHE A 144 -9.64 -1.49 0.38
N PRO A 145 -9.87 -0.26 0.85
CA PRO A 145 -8.78 0.66 1.17
C PRO A 145 -7.83 0.05 2.22
N GLY A 146 -6.55 0.00 1.90
CA GLY A 146 -5.53 -0.56 2.79
C GLY A 146 -5.31 -2.07 2.68
N THR A 147 -6.02 -2.77 1.79
CA THR A 147 -5.75 -4.17 1.45
C THR A 147 -5.08 -4.23 0.08
N GLY A 148 -3.79 -4.31 0.02
CA GLY A 148 -3.09 -4.36 -1.26
C GLY A 148 -1.76 -5.08 -1.15
N ALA A 149 -0.96 -5.01 -2.21
CA ALA A 149 0.32 -5.71 -2.29
C ALA A 149 1.29 -5.26 -1.18
N TRP A 150 1.32 -3.98 -0.87
CA TRP A 150 2.16 -3.41 0.20
C TRP A 150 1.79 -3.96 1.58
N THR A 151 0.52 -3.85 1.93
CA THR A 151 0.03 -4.32 3.24
C THR A 151 0.11 -5.83 3.33
N GLY A 152 -0.19 -6.55 2.24
CA GLY A 152 -0.02 -7.99 2.16
C GLY A 152 1.43 -8.41 2.39
N ALA A 153 2.41 -7.72 1.78
CA ALA A 153 3.83 -7.98 1.98
C ALA A 153 4.27 -7.71 3.42
N LEU A 154 3.78 -6.62 4.03
CA LEU A 154 4.06 -6.31 5.44
C LEU A 154 3.46 -7.37 6.38
N ILE A 155 2.22 -7.81 6.15
CA ILE A 155 1.58 -8.88 6.93
C ILE A 155 2.36 -10.19 6.80
N ALA A 156 2.74 -10.57 5.57
CA ALA A 156 3.52 -11.78 5.34
C ALA A 156 4.87 -11.74 6.06
N ALA A 157 5.53 -10.58 6.06
CA ALA A 157 6.78 -10.38 6.77
C ALA A 157 6.60 -10.39 8.30
N LEU A 158 5.56 -9.72 8.82
CA LEU A 158 5.21 -9.70 10.25
C LEU A 158 4.90 -11.10 10.78
N LEU A 159 4.20 -11.90 9.98
CA LEU A 159 3.83 -13.27 10.34
C LEU A 159 4.93 -14.29 9.99
N GLN A 160 6.08 -13.82 9.49
CA GLN A 160 7.23 -14.65 9.10
C GLN A 160 6.88 -15.76 8.10
N PHE A 161 6.02 -15.44 7.13
CA PHE A 161 5.68 -16.35 6.04
C PHE A 161 6.89 -16.61 5.14
N ASP A 162 6.90 -17.75 4.45
CA ASP A 162 7.90 -18.01 3.42
C ASP A 162 7.84 -16.94 2.32
N ARG A 163 8.97 -16.29 2.07
CA ARG A 163 9.06 -15.13 1.16
C ARG A 163 8.69 -15.48 -0.28
N LYS A 164 9.13 -16.66 -0.78
CA LYS A 164 8.84 -17.07 -2.14
C LYS A 164 7.35 -17.36 -2.31
N LYS A 165 6.77 -18.13 -1.39
CA LYS A 165 5.34 -18.43 -1.39
C LYS A 165 4.52 -17.16 -1.25
N SER A 166 4.86 -16.28 -0.30
CA SER A 166 4.17 -14.99 -0.12
C SER A 166 4.17 -14.14 -1.38
N PHE A 167 5.31 -14.03 -2.06
CA PHE A 167 5.40 -13.29 -3.31
C PHE A 167 4.43 -13.84 -4.38
N TRP A 168 4.36 -15.15 -4.57
CA TRP A 168 3.47 -15.76 -5.54
C TRP A 168 1.99 -15.55 -5.19
N PHE A 169 1.62 -15.74 -3.92
CA PHE A 169 0.24 -15.54 -3.49
C PHE A 169 -0.19 -14.07 -3.52
N ILE A 170 0.70 -13.13 -3.20
CA ILE A 170 0.47 -11.69 -3.38
C ILE A 170 0.30 -11.38 -4.87
N THR A 171 1.15 -11.94 -5.74
CA THR A 171 1.05 -11.76 -7.20
C THR A 171 -0.31 -12.23 -7.72
N LEU A 172 -0.76 -13.42 -7.30
CA LEU A 172 -2.10 -13.92 -7.67
C LEU A 172 -3.20 -13.00 -7.15
N GLY A 173 -3.09 -12.49 -5.92
CA GLY A 173 -4.04 -11.52 -5.37
C GLY A 173 -4.09 -10.23 -6.18
N VAL A 174 -2.94 -9.71 -6.61
CA VAL A 174 -2.84 -8.51 -7.47
C VAL A 174 -3.47 -8.75 -8.84
N LEU A 175 -3.24 -9.93 -9.44
CA LEU A 175 -3.84 -10.31 -10.72
C LEU A 175 -5.37 -10.42 -10.64
N ILE A 176 -5.90 -10.92 -9.52
CA ILE A 176 -7.36 -10.99 -9.30
C ILE A 176 -7.93 -9.58 -9.08
N ALA A 177 -7.17 -8.67 -8.47
CA ALA A 177 -7.59 -7.30 -8.18
C ALA A 177 -7.51 -6.36 -9.40
N SER A 178 -6.78 -6.73 -10.46
CA SER A 178 -6.57 -5.94 -11.69
C SER A 178 -7.70 -6.10 -12.70
#